data_164ef74b7341284a95148fd3a18232b2
#
_entry.id   164ef74b7341284a95148fd3a18232b2
#
_cell.length_a   1.000
_cell.length_b   1.000
_cell.length_c   1.000
_cell.angle_alpha   90.00
_cell.angle_beta   90.00
_cell.angle_gamma   90.00
#
_symmetry.space_group_name_H-M   'P 1'
#
loop_
_entity.id
_entity.type
_entity.pdbx_description
1 polymer ?
#
loop_
_entity_poly.entity_id
_entity_poly.type
_entity_poly.pdbx_seq_one_letter_code
_entity_poly.pdbx_strand_id
1 'polypeptide(L)'
;LAEASDIELPEGITLAQVLPDTMVWVKDYTHHMGDPMVAYYWSHPAFDDYPVVGVNWNAAKYFCEWRTNYFNSYREDQGLPLMPAFRLPSEAEWEYASRGGRDMAKYPWGNPYARNMKGCLLANFKPGRGNYYDDGFSYTAPTATFFANDYGLYDMSGNVAEWCEDAYNASSVPLAVSYTH
;
A
#
# COMPACT_ATOMS: atom_id res chain seq x y z
N LEU A 1 2.84 20.65 -3.11
CA LEU A 1 3.06 19.95 -4.36
C LEU A 1 4.26 20.59 -5.02
N ALA A 2 5.41 19.88 -5.08
CA ALA A 2 6.50 20.26 -5.97
C ALA A 2 5.90 20.41 -7.38
N GLU A 3 6.25 21.47 -8.08
CA GLU A 3 5.73 21.68 -9.42
C GLU A 3 6.14 20.47 -10.28
N ALA A 4 5.18 19.87 -10.94
CA ALA A 4 5.36 18.66 -11.75
C ALA A 4 6.35 18.85 -12.94
N SER A 5 6.95 20.04 -13.06
CA SER A 5 7.91 20.43 -14.09
C SER A 5 9.32 19.84 -13.91
N ASP A 6 9.66 19.35 -12.70
CA ASP A 6 11.03 18.94 -12.38
C ASP A 6 11.21 17.42 -12.25
N ILE A 7 10.19 16.63 -12.64
CA ILE A 7 10.30 15.18 -12.65
C ILE A 7 10.86 14.73 -13.99
N GLU A 8 12.13 14.32 -14.02
CA GLU A 8 12.71 13.64 -15.19
C GLU A 8 12.09 12.23 -15.30
N LEU A 9 11.23 12.08 -16.29
CA LEU A 9 10.63 10.79 -16.62
C LEU A 9 11.53 10.02 -17.59
N PRO A 10 11.56 8.68 -17.50
CA PRO A 10 12.25 7.84 -18.49
C PRO A 10 11.75 8.11 -19.90
N GLU A 11 12.61 7.89 -20.92
CA GLU A 11 12.28 8.12 -22.32
C GLU A 11 11.04 7.31 -22.73
N GLY A 12 10.07 7.99 -23.33
CA GLY A 12 8.82 7.38 -23.78
C GLY A 12 7.71 7.28 -22.76
N ILE A 13 7.93 7.74 -21.52
CA ILE A 13 6.92 7.74 -20.45
C ILE A 13 6.35 9.14 -20.28
N THR A 14 5.03 9.21 -20.24
CA THR A 14 4.30 10.46 -20.02
C THR A 14 3.90 10.61 -18.55
N LEU A 15 3.80 11.85 -18.09
CA LEU A 15 3.33 12.15 -16.72
C LEU A 15 1.97 11.50 -16.41
N ALA A 16 1.07 11.45 -17.39
CA ALA A 16 -0.24 10.82 -17.24
C ALA A 16 -0.20 9.30 -16.95
N GLN A 17 0.90 8.63 -17.30
CA GLN A 17 1.08 7.20 -17.04
C GLN A 17 1.59 6.90 -15.62
N VAL A 18 2.20 7.89 -14.97
CA VAL A 18 2.79 7.75 -13.64
C VAL A 18 1.98 8.42 -12.54
N LEU A 19 1.10 9.35 -12.88
CA LEU A 19 0.22 9.97 -11.91
C LEU A 19 -0.93 9.03 -11.53
N PRO A 20 -1.38 9.09 -10.26
CA PRO A 20 -2.57 8.38 -9.83
C PRO A 20 -3.83 8.83 -10.57
N ASP A 21 -4.76 7.91 -10.82
CA ASP A 21 -6.10 8.26 -11.30
C ASP A 21 -6.90 8.92 -10.16
N THR A 22 -6.99 10.24 -10.21
CA THR A 22 -7.72 11.03 -9.20
C THR A 22 -9.23 10.83 -9.24
N MET A 23 -9.74 10.21 -10.31
CA MET A 23 -11.18 9.92 -10.46
C MET A 23 -11.59 8.58 -9.85
N VAL A 24 -10.67 7.85 -9.20
CA VAL A 24 -10.96 6.54 -8.59
C VAL A 24 -12.12 6.61 -7.61
N TRP A 25 -12.20 7.65 -6.79
CA TRP A 25 -13.28 7.86 -5.83
C TRP A 25 -14.65 8.04 -6.48
N VAL A 26 -14.72 8.64 -7.66
CA VAL A 26 -15.96 8.81 -8.42
C VAL A 26 -16.35 7.52 -9.14
N LYS A 27 -15.37 6.78 -9.69
CA LYS A 27 -15.60 5.57 -10.48
C LYS A 27 -16.01 4.39 -9.60
N ASP A 28 -15.32 4.20 -8.48
CA ASP A 28 -15.49 3.02 -7.62
C ASP A 28 -16.58 3.21 -6.56
N TYR A 29 -16.88 4.47 -6.20
CA TYR A 29 -17.88 4.82 -5.19
C TYR A 29 -18.95 5.74 -5.76
N THR A 30 -19.81 5.19 -6.61
CA THR A 30 -20.88 5.94 -7.31
C THR A 30 -21.90 6.62 -6.37
N HIS A 31 -21.92 6.24 -5.09
CA HIS A 31 -22.81 6.79 -4.06
C HIS A 31 -22.09 7.64 -3.04
N HIS A 32 -20.95 8.25 -3.41
CA HIS A 32 -20.11 9.06 -2.53
C HIS A 32 -20.80 10.32 -1.93
N MET A 33 -21.97 10.71 -2.42
CA MET A 33 -22.82 11.78 -1.87
C MET A 33 -22.10 13.11 -1.59
N GLY A 34 -21.01 13.40 -2.32
CA GLY A 34 -20.19 14.60 -2.11
C GLY A 34 -19.18 14.50 -0.95
N ASP A 35 -18.79 13.29 -0.58
CA ASP A 35 -17.76 13.07 0.46
C ASP A 35 -16.49 13.88 0.18
N PRO A 36 -15.88 14.48 1.21
CA PRO A 36 -14.66 15.31 1.06
C PRO A 36 -13.51 14.58 0.36
N MET A 37 -13.41 13.26 0.49
CA MET A 37 -12.38 12.45 -0.17
C MET A 37 -12.40 12.56 -1.68
N VAL A 38 -13.57 12.71 -2.28
CA VAL A 38 -13.71 12.85 -3.74
C VAL A 38 -13.02 14.10 -4.28
N ALA A 39 -13.15 15.22 -3.53
CA ALA A 39 -12.61 16.51 -3.97
C ALA A 39 -11.21 16.81 -3.42
N TYR A 40 -10.87 16.30 -2.24
CA TYR A 40 -9.73 16.78 -1.45
C TYR A 40 -8.67 15.73 -1.15
N TYR A 41 -8.90 14.45 -1.43
CA TYR A 41 -7.97 13.38 -1.10
C TYR A 41 -6.53 13.62 -1.61
N TRP A 42 -6.41 14.22 -2.78
CA TRP A 42 -5.15 14.46 -3.47
C TRP A 42 -4.50 15.83 -3.17
N SER A 43 -5.23 16.72 -2.54
CA SER A 43 -4.79 18.11 -2.43
C SER A 43 -4.83 18.69 -1.01
N HIS A 44 -5.56 18.07 -0.09
CA HIS A 44 -5.73 18.63 1.24
C HIS A 44 -4.82 17.94 2.26
N PRO A 45 -4.09 18.68 3.11
CA PRO A 45 -3.15 18.14 4.10
C PRO A 45 -3.75 17.11 5.09
N ALA A 46 -5.06 17.13 5.29
CA ALA A 46 -5.72 16.13 6.13
C ALA A 46 -5.57 14.68 5.61
N PHE A 47 -5.18 14.50 4.36
CA PHE A 47 -4.99 13.21 3.71
C PHE A 47 -3.50 12.88 3.45
N ASP A 48 -2.56 13.69 3.95
CA ASP A 48 -1.13 13.47 3.70
C ASP A 48 -0.62 12.12 4.25
N ASP A 49 -1.22 11.66 5.35
CA ASP A 49 -0.89 10.37 5.97
C ASP A 49 -1.72 9.19 5.44
N TYR A 50 -2.58 9.42 4.45
CA TYR A 50 -3.39 8.36 3.85
C TYR A 50 -2.66 7.65 2.71
N PRO A 51 -2.99 6.37 2.41
CA PRO A 51 -2.34 5.64 1.34
C PRO A 51 -2.64 6.25 -0.03
N VAL A 52 -1.67 6.23 -0.91
CA VAL A 52 -1.89 6.60 -2.32
C VAL A 52 -2.75 5.54 -2.99
N VAL A 53 -3.88 5.94 -3.57
CA VAL A 53 -4.81 5.06 -4.31
C VAL A 53 -4.84 5.44 -5.81
N GLY A 54 -5.47 4.61 -6.65
CA GLY A 54 -5.56 4.89 -8.09
C GLY A 54 -4.25 4.76 -8.85
N VAL A 55 -3.24 4.11 -8.27
CA VAL A 55 -1.93 3.86 -8.89
C VAL A 55 -1.99 2.56 -9.68
N ASN A 56 -1.58 2.58 -10.94
CA ASN A 56 -1.40 1.35 -11.72
C ASN A 56 -0.01 0.72 -11.46
N TRP A 57 0.14 -0.55 -11.83
CA TRP A 57 1.36 -1.31 -11.58
C TRP A 57 2.62 -0.68 -12.21
N ASN A 58 2.52 -0.17 -13.44
CA ASN A 58 3.63 0.49 -14.09
C ASN A 58 4.04 1.77 -13.33
N ALA A 59 3.07 2.58 -12.90
CA ALA A 59 3.35 3.78 -12.11
C ALA A 59 4.05 3.43 -10.78
N ALA A 60 3.66 2.36 -10.12
CA ALA A 60 4.33 1.88 -8.90
C ALA A 60 5.78 1.45 -9.17
N LYS A 61 6.06 0.78 -10.30
CA LYS A 61 7.42 0.43 -10.72
C LYS A 61 8.26 1.67 -11.04
N TYR A 62 7.73 2.63 -11.76
CA TYR A 62 8.44 3.88 -12.05
C TYR A 62 8.74 4.68 -10.78
N PHE A 63 7.82 4.66 -9.81
CA PHE A 63 8.10 5.26 -8.51
C PHE A 63 9.28 4.58 -7.80
N CYS A 64 9.39 3.26 -7.85
CA CYS A 64 10.54 2.54 -7.30
C CYS A 64 11.85 2.94 -7.97
N GLU A 65 11.85 3.06 -9.30
CA GLU A 65 13.03 3.51 -10.08
C GLU A 65 13.39 4.95 -9.74
N TRP A 66 12.42 5.86 -9.77
CA TRP A 66 12.63 7.25 -9.38
C TRP A 66 13.18 7.36 -7.96
N ARG A 67 12.59 6.64 -6.99
CA ARG A 67 13.04 6.63 -5.60
C ARG A 67 14.47 6.11 -5.46
N THR A 68 14.83 5.10 -6.24
CA THR A 68 16.20 4.57 -6.27
C THR A 68 17.20 5.64 -6.68
N ASN A 69 16.92 6.30 -7.79
CA ASN A 69 17.80 7.34 -8.37
C ASN A 69 17.89 8.54 -7.42
N TYR A 70 16.75 9.05 -6.94
CA TYR A 70 16.69 10.18 -6.02
C TYR A 70 17.47 9.90 -4.71
N PHE A 71 17.26 8.72 -4.12
CA PHE A 71 17.91 8.37 -2.86
C PHE A 71 19.41 8.12 -3.03
N ASN A 72 19.81 7.48 -4.12
CA ASN A 72 21.22 7.22 -4.39
C ASN A 72 21.98 8.50 -4.79
N SER A 73 21.37 9.41 -5.51
CA SER A 73 21.96 10.74 -5.78
C SER A 73 22.24 11.48 -4.46
N TYR A 74 21.27 11.53 -3.55
CA TYR A 74 21.50 12.12 -2.21
C TYR A 74 22.66 11.44 -1.46
N ARG A 75 22.75 10.09 -1.51
CA ARG A 75 23.81 9.35 -0.82
C ARG A 75 25.18 9.61 -1.44
N GLU A 76 25.24 9.70 -2.76
CA GLU A 76 26.48 10.03 -3.50
C GLU A 76 26.99 11.42 -3.11
N ASP A 77 26.11 12.41 -3.06
CA ASP A 77 26.43 13.77 -2.60
C ASP A 77 26.97 13.80 -1.16
N GLN A 78 26.56 12.86 -0.33
CA GLN A 78 27.05 12.71 1.06
C GLN A 78 28.28 11.79 1.18
N GLY A 79 28.79 11.24 0.07
CA GLY A 79 29.90 10.28 0.09
C GLY A 79 29.55 8.94 0.74
N LEU A 80 28.27 8.56 0.78
CA LEU A 80 27.77 7.32 1.36
C LEU A 80 27.69 6.21 0.28
N PRO A 81 27.84 4.92 0.67
CA PRO A 81 27.64 3.81 -0.25
C PRO A 81 26.23 3.80 -0.86
N LEU A 82 26.12 3.47 -2.15
CA LEU A 82 24.82 3.34 -2.80
C LEU A 82 24.00 2.19 -2.20
N MET A 83 22.70 2.38 -2.19
CA MET A 83 21.74 1.35 -1.76
C MET A 83 21.26 0.54 -2.97
N PRO A 84 20.88 -0.73 -2.76
CA PRO A 84 20.19 -1.52 -3.77
C PRO A 84 18.94 -0.80 -4.28
N ALA A 85 18.53 -1.13 -5.52
CA ALA A 85 17.33 -0.57 -6.12
C ALA A 85 16.06 -0.90 -5.31
N PHE A 86 15.21 0.10 -5.12
CA PHE A 86 13.84 -0.12 -4.66
C PHE A 86 13.07 -0.88 -5.75
N ARG A 87 12.24 -1.81 -5.35
CA ARG A 87 11.35 -2.57 -6.24
C ARG A 87 10.07 -2.97 -5.50
N LEU A 88 9.08 -3.39 -6.24
CA LEU A 88 7.92 -4.06 -5.64
C LEU A 88 8.35 -5.38 -5.01
N PRO A 89 7.74 -5.81 -3.91
CA PRO A 89 7.96 -7.14 -3.37
C PRO A 89 7.35 -8.19 -4.30
N SER A 90 7.90 -9.39 -4.33
CA SER A 90 7.16 -10.54 -4.84
C SER A 90 5.98 -10.87 -3.92
N GLU A 91 4.97 -11.60 -4.42
CA GLU A 91 3.83 -12.06 -3.61
C GLU A 91 4.33 -12.88 -2.38
N ALA A 92 5.33 -13.73 -2.57
CA ALA A 92 5.92 -14.52 -1.49
C ALA A 92 6.65 -13.66 -0.44
N GLU A 93 7.36 -12.61 -0.87
CA GLU A 93 8.02 -11.66 0.03
C GLU A 93 6.98 -10.85 0.80
N TRP A 94 5.91 -10.41 0.13
CA TRP A 94 4.83 -9.68 0.76
C TRP A 94 4.11 -10.56 1.81
N GLU A 95 3.78 -11.80 1.46
CA GLU A 95 3.15 -12.75 2.40
C GLU A 95 4.05 -13.03 3.60
N TYR A 96 5.34 -13.28 3.38
CA TYR A 96 6.31 -13.47 4.46
C TYR A 96 6.38 -12.26 5.38
N ALA A 97 6.46 -11.06 4.80
CA ALA A 97 6.48 -9.80 5.53
C ALA A 97 5.19 -9.59 6.32
N SER A 98 4.03 -9.90 5.74
CA SER A 98 2.73 -9.73 6.39
C SER A 98 2.56 -10.64 7.61
N ARG A 99 3.11 -11.85 7.58
CA ARG A 99 3.06 -12.81 8.70
C ARG A 99 3.90 -12.36 9.91
N GLY A 100 4.86 -11.45 9.72
CA GLY A 100 5.68 -10.93 10.80
C GLY A 100 6.50 -12.00 11.54
N GLY A 101 6.93 -13.08 10.84
CA GLY A 101 7.65 -14.20 11.45
C GLY A 101 6.78 -15.26 12.14
N ARG A 102 5.47 -15.17 12.00
CA ARG A 102 4.53 -16.13 12.62
C ARG A 102 4.13 -17.19 11.62
N ASP A 103 4.50 -18.42 11.87
CA ASP A 103 4.13 -19.56 11.03
C ASP A 103 2.61 -19.73 10.95
N MET A 104 2.11 -19.92 9.73
CA MET A 104 0.69 -20.17 9.44
C MET A 104 -0.30 -19.16 10.03
N ALA A 105 0.16 -17.97 10.45
CA ALA A 105 -0.71 -16.94 10.98
C ALA A 105 -1.69 -16.46 9.91
N LYS A 106 -2.98 -16.41 10.27
CA LYS A 106 -4.03 -15.91 9.38
C LYS A 106 -3.98 -14.39 9.22
N TYR A 107 -3.56 -13.70 10.27
CA TYR A 107 -3.47 -12.25 10.32
C TYR A 107 -2.14 -11.79 10.92
N PRO A 108 -1.67 -10.57 10.60
CA PRO A 108 -0.41 -10.02 11.09
C PRO A 108 -0.25 -10.02 12.62
N TRP A 109 -1.35 -9.93 13.35
CA TRP A 109 -1.38 -9.95 14.83
C TRP A 109 -1.41 -11.36 15.44
N GLY A 110 -1.40 -12.42 14.64
CA GLY A 110 -1.16 -13.80 15.03
C GLY A 110 -2.39 -14.60 15.49
N ASN A 111 -3.45 -13.98 15.99
CA ASN A 111 -4.66 -14.71 16.35
C ASN A 111 -5.65 -14.79 15.15
N PRO A 112 -6.59 -15.74 15.15
CA PRO A 112 -7.49 -15.97 14.01
C PRO A 112 -8.69 -15.00 13.95
N TYR A 113 -8.79 -14.06 14.88
CA TYR A 113 -9.93 -13.16 15.00
C TYR A 113 -9.62 -11.77 14.45
N ALA A 114 -10.57 -11.18 13.73
CA ALA A 114 -10.46 -9.81 13.22
C ALA A 114 -10.75 -8.73 14.29
N ARG A 115 -11.20 -9.16 15.48
CA ARG A 115 -11.50 -8.26 16.60
C ARG A 115 -10.68 -8.64 17.82
N ASN A 116 -10.33 -7.63 18.63
CA ASN A 116 -9.71 -7.84 19.91
C ASN A 116 -10.75 -8.24 20.99
N MET A 117 -10.30 -8.51 22.20
CA MET A 117 -11.16 -8.90 23.33
C MET A 117 -12.19 -7.82 23.73
N LYS A 118 -11.98 -6.56 23.33
CA LYS A 118 -12.92 -5.46 23.55
C LYS A 118 -13.92 -5.31 22.39
N GLY A 119 -13.84 -6.16 21.36
CA GLY A 119 -14.69 -6.12 20.19
C GLY A 119 -14.25 -5.13 19.08
N CYS A 120 -13.15 -4.39 19.26
CA CYS A 120 -12.65 -3.46 18.27
C CYS A 120 -12.01 -4.22 17.09
N LEU A 121 -12.22 -3.76 15.86
CA LEU A 121 -11.54 -4.26 14.68
C LEU A 121 -10.04 -3.96 14.75
N LEU A 122 -9.24 -4.85 14.19
CA LEU A 122 -7.76 -4.79 14.22
C LEU A 122 -7.15 -4.34 12.89
N ALA A 123 -7.99 -4.07 11.91
CA ALA A 123 -7.60 -3.55 10.60
C ALA A 123 -8.78 -2.80 9.97
N ASN A 124 -8.49 -1.99 8.95
CA ASN A 124 -9.52 -1.31 8.17
C ASN A 124 -10.04 -2.25 7.07
N PHE A 125 -11.25 -2.74 7.24
CA PHE A 125 -11.97 -3.52 6.23
C PHE A 125 -13.47 -3.58 6.55
N LYS A 126 -14.29 -3.80 5.53
CA LYS A 126 -15.71 -4.04 5.74
C LYS A 126 -15.92 -5.44 6.33
N PRO A 127 -16.41 -5.59 7.57
CA PRO A 127 -16.72 -6.88 8.12
C PRO A 127 -17.90 -7.53 7.37
N GLY A 128 -17.96 -8.87 7.34
CA GLY A 128 -19.05 -9.61 6.70
C GLY A 128 -20.42 -9.33 7.31
N ARG A 129 -20.47 -9.06 8.62
CA ARG A 129 -21.62 -8.51 9.35
C ARG A 129 -21.19 -7.22 10.02
N GLY A 130 -21.84 -6.11 9.69
CA GLY A 130 -21.50 -4.77 10.16
C GLY A 130 -21.52 -3.78 9.00
N ASN A 131 -21.16 -2.56 9.27
CA ASN A 131 -21.08 -1.50 8.29
C ASN A 131 -19.63 -1.05 8.06
N TYR A 132 -19.42 -0.16 7.10
CA TYR A 132 -18.09 0.34 6.76
C TYR A 132 -17.41 1.16 7.86
N TYR A 133 -18.18 1.67 8.82
CA TYR A 133 -17.68 2.50 9.92
C TYR A 133 -17.30 1.71 11.17
N ASP A 134 -17.44 0.38 11.17
CA ASP A 134 -17.20 -0.42 12.38
C ASP A 134 -15.75 -0.38 12.86
N ASP A 135 -14.80 -0.06 11.99
CA ASP A 135 -13.38 0.15 12.29
C ASP A 135 -13.02 1.62 12.53
N GLY A 136 -13.97 2.54 12.31
CA GLY A 136 -13.79 3.98 12.46
C GLY A 136 -13.60 4.73 11.14
N PHE A 137 -13.51 4.05 10.00
CA PHE A 137 -13.27 4.65 8.69
C PHE A 137 -14.26 4.14 7.65
N SER A 138 -14.72 5.03 6.76
CA SER A 138 -15.65 4.65 5.68
C SER A 138 -14.95 3.98 4.50
N TYR A 139 -13.71 4.40 4.26
CA TYR A 139 -12.89 4.01 3.11
C TYR A 139 -11.48 3.67 3.59
N THR A 140 -10.48 4.43 3.17
CA THR A 140 -9.12 4.29 3.66
C THR A 140 -8.93 4.89 5.05
N ALA A 141 -7.97 4.37 5.80
CA ALA A 141 -7.49 4.93 7.06
C ALA A 141 -6.10 5.57 6.87
N PRO A 142 -5.72 6.53 7.72
CA PRO A 142 -4.32 6.97 7.77
C PRO A 142 -3.39 5.79 8.01
N THR A 143 -2.22 5.81 7.39
CA THR A 143 -1.20 4.77 7.59
C THR A 143 -0.82 4.66 9.07
N ALA A 144 -0.48 3.46 9.51
CA ALA A 144 -0.13 3.18 10.91
C ALA A 144 -1.25 3.46 11.94
N THR A 145 -2.51 3.50 11.53
CA THR A 145 -3.65 3.60 12.46
C THR A 145 -3.81 2.36 13.32
N PHE A 146 -3.54 1.18 12.78
CA PHE A 146 -3.61 -0.10 13.47
C PHE A 146 -2.22 -0.56 13.91
N PHE A 147 -2.17 -1.63 14.72
CA PHE A 147 -0.90 -2.12 15.26
C PHE A 147 -0.02 -2.75 14.19
N ALA A 148 1.29 -2.46 14.26
CA ALA A 148 2.28 -3.13 13.45
C ALA A 148 2.36 -4.64 13.78
N ASN A 149 2.80 -5.42 12.80
CA ASN A 149 3.20 -6.81 13.04
C ASN A 149 4.57 -6.88 13.76
N ASP A 150 5.08 -8.08 14.04
CA ASP A 150 6.32 -8.27 14.78
C ASP A 150 7.59 -7.80 14.01
N TYR A 151 7.47 -7.53 12.71
CA TYR A 151 8.53 -6.89 11.91
C TYR A 151 8.41 -5.36 11.88
N GLY A 152 7.44 -4.78 12.57
CA GLY A 152 7.21 -3.33 12.59
C GLY A 152 6.48 -2.81 11.35
N LEU A 153 5.85 -3.68 10.55
CA LEU A 153 5.09 -3.32 9.37
C LEU A 153 3.62 -3.09 9.73
N TYR A 154 3.09 -1.99 9.23
CA TYR A 154 1.70 -1.58 9.44
C TYR A 154 0.83 -1.97 8.24
N ASP A 155 -0.47 -1.99 8.46
CA ASP A 155 -1.53 -2.13 7.44
C ASP A 155 -1.38 -3.39 6.54
N MET A 156 -0.61 -4.39 6.99
CA MET A 156 -0.43 -5.67 6.30
C MET A 156 -1.70 -6.53 6.24
N SER A 157 -2.84 -5.97 6.60
CA SER A 157 -4.17 -6.58 6.48
C SER A 157 -5.21 -5.48 6.40
N GLY A 158 -5.84 -5.34 5.25
CA GLY A 158 -6.85 -4.30 5.01
C GLY A 158 -6.26 -2.98 4.51
N ASN A 159 -7.01 -1.90 4.68
CA ASN A 159 -6.77 -0.55 4.19
C ASN A 159 -6.84 -0.46 2.66
N VAL A 160 -5.77 -0.77 1.93
CA VAL A 160 -5.73 -0.80 0.47
C VAL A 160 -5.09 -2.09 -0.04
N ALA A 161 -5.41 -2.47 -1.28
CA ALA A 161 -4.69 -3.52 -1.99
C ALA A 161 -3.34 -2.97 -2.48
N GLU A 162 -2.30 -3.79 -2.39
CA GLU A 162 -0.93 -3.42 -2.75
C GLU A 162 -0.44 -4.21 -3.95
N TRP A 163 0.34 -3.55 -4.81
CA TRP A 163 0.94 -4.19 -5.96
C TRP A 163 2.15 -5.04 -5.58
N CYS A 164 2.19 -6.26 -6.10
CA CYS A 164 3.37 -7.10 -6.10
C CYS A 164 4.03 -7.13 -7.49
N GLU A 165 5.28 -7.58 -7.56
CA GLU A 165 6.02 -7.72 -8.83
C GLU A 165 5.42 -8.82 -9.70
N ASP A 166 4.95 -9.90 -9.09
CA ASP A 166 4.44 -11.08 -9.80
C ASP A 166 3.02 -10.85 -10.32
N ALA A 167 2.74 -11.42 -11.49
CA ALA A 167 1.37 -11.58 -11.94
C ALA A 167 0.66 -12.62 -11.07
N TYR A 168 -0.57 -12.34 -10.66
CA TYR A 168 -1.37 -13.31 -9.90
C TYR A 168 -1.53 -14.62 -10.67
N ASN A 169 -1.17 -15.71 -10.01
CA ASN A 169 -1.37 -17.06 -10.53
C ASN A 169 -1.85 -17.98 -9.40
N ALA A 170 -3.11 -18.40 -9.48
CA ALA A 170 -3.71 -19.31 -8.49
C ALA A 170 -2.94 -20.64 -8.31
N SER A 171 -2.16 -21.06 -9.31
CA SER A 171 -1.35 -22.27 -9.24
C SER A 171 0.01 -22.09 -8.55
N SER A 172 0.45 -20.86 -8.31
CA SER A 172 1.73 -20.58 -7.64
C SER A 172 1.64 -20.70 -6.11
N VAL A 173 0.46 -20.59 -5.54
CA VAL A 173 0.23 -20.69 -4.09
C VAL A 173 0.80 -21.99 -3.48
N PRO A 174 0.64 -23.20 -4.08
CA PRO A 174 1.24 -24.42 -3.57
C PRO A 174 2.77 -24.46 -3.64
N LEU A 175 3.37 -23.70 -4.58
CA LEU A 175 4.83 -23.67 -4.75
C LEU A 175 5.48 -22.73 -3.72
N ALA A 176 4.86 -21.61 -3.40
CA ALA A 176 5.32 -20.66 -2.39
C ALA A 176 5.34 -21.31 -0.99
N VAL A 177 4.35 -22.13 -0.66
CA VAL A 177 4.26 -22.86 0.62
C VAL A 177 5.36 -23.94 0.76
N SER A 178 5.94 -24.42 -0.36
CA SER A 178 6.98 -25.47 -0.35
C SER A 178 8.37 -24.94 0.03
N TYR A 179 8.61 -23.63 0.02
CA TYR A 179 9.91 -23.04 0.34
C TYR A 179 10.02 -22.48 1.77
N THR A 180 9.00 -22.65 2.61
CA THR A 180 8.96 -22.19 4.00
C THR A 180 9.19 -23.31 5.03
N HIS A 181 9.97 -24.34 4.68
CA HIS A 181 10.43 -25.38 5.62
C HIS A 181 11.90 -25.18 5.99
#